data_5ecfe78116f7a6b2283a3c055500e680
#
_entry.id   5ecfe78116f7a6b2283a3c055500e680
#
_cell.length_a   1.000
_cell.length_b   1.000
_cell.length_c   1.000
_cell.angle_alpha   90.00
_cell.angle_beta   90.00
_cell.angle_gamma   90.00
#
_symmetry.space_group_name_H-M   'P 1'
#
loop_
_entity.id
_entity.type
_entity.pdbx_description
1 polymer ?
#
loop_
_entity_poly.entity_id
_entity_poly.type
_entity_poly.pdbx_seq_one_letter_code
_entity_poly.pdbx_strand_id
1 'polypeptide(L)'
;SELKLGVALEIKKFTAGGGFLFSMCSGTDSYDISLAAMDIDICESMFDGDGSTPDYNSKLNFTNTFAFKDFTLKTNPNLYEFSNIDATPFHVKTPENRDKFTLFEFSAKWDPVPTMLTQNHTKIVDGFMGQTTAYDKRFIKSEVLILGENKSLNSARYIHGSFGKGTWTFYGGHDPE
;
A
#
# COMPACT_ATOMS: atom_id res chain seq x y z
N SER A 1 19.51 -2.47 3.93
CA SER A 1 18.29 -1.68 4.23
C SER A 1 18.44 -0.21 3.86
N GLU A 2 19.59 0.43 4.06
CA GLU A 2 19.83 1.85 3.76
C GLU A 2 19.49 2.27 2.32
N LEU A 3 19.81 1.44 1.32
CA LEU A 3 19.50 1.74 -0.08
C LEU A 3 17.99 1.84 -0.33
N LYS A 4 17.21 0.93 0.21
CA LYS A 4 15.74 0.95 0.06
C LYS A 4 15.13 2.14 0.76
N LEU A 5 15.59 2.47 1.95
CA LEU A 5 15.18 3.67 2.66
C LEU A 5 15.54 4.94 1.88
N GLY A 6 16.75 5.02 1.34
CA GLY A 6 17.18 6.16 0.50
C GLY A 6 16.25 6.40 -0.68
N VAL A 7 15.85 5.33 -1.39
CA VAL A 7 14.89 5.40 -2.49
C VAL A 7 13.52 5.89 -2.00
N ALA A 8 13.01 5.33 -0.90
CA ALA A 8 11.72 5.74 -0.34
C ALA A 8 11.70 7.23 0.07
N LEU A 9 12.80 7.74 0.64
CA LEU A 9 12.95 9.14 1.02
C LEU A 9 12.98 10.09 -0.19
N GLU A 10 13.66 9.72 -1.28
CA GLU A 10 13.66 10.53 -2.51
C GLU A 10 12.28 10.55 -3.18
N ILE A 11 11.56 9.44 -3.21
CA ILE A 11 10.18 9.37 -3.70
C ILE A 11 9.27 10.25 -2.83
N LYS A 12 9.41 10.16 -1.52
CA LYS A 12 8.66 11.01 -0.58
C LYS A 12 8.92 12.48 -0.83
N LYS A 13 10.18 12.88 -1.00
CA LYS A 13 10.59 14.26 -1.29
C LYS A 13 10.02 14.75 -2.64
N PHE A 14 10.08 13.91 -3.67
CA PHE A 14 9.47 14.20 -4.97
C PHE A 14 7.96 14.47 -4.83
N THR A 15 7.25 13.58 -4.13
CA THR A 15 5.80 13.73 -3.92
C THR A 15 5.51 14.98 -3.10
N ALA A 16 6.22 15.19 -1.99
CA ALA A 16 6.04 16.38 -1.14
C ALA A 16 6.28 17.69 -1.90
N GLY A 17 7.16 17.69 -2.90
CA GLY A 17 7.47 18.82 -3.76
C GLY A 17 6.41 19.17 -4.80
N GLY A 18 5.40 18.33 -4.98
CA GLY A 18 4.32 18.50 -5.97
C GLY A 18 4.26 17.40 -7.03
N GLY A 19 5.06 16.33 -6.87
CA GLY A 19 5.04 15.18 -7.77
C GLY A 19 3.81 14.29 -7.59
N PHE A 20 3.52 13.49 -8.60
CA PHE A 20 2.51 12.45 -8.55
C PHE A 20 3.18 11.07 -8.49
N LEU A 21 2.85 10.29 -7.46
CA LEU A 21 3.30 8.92 -7.29
C LEU A 21 2.17 7.95 -7.61
N PHE A 22 2.38 7.06 -8.59
CA PHE A 22 1.53 5.90 -8.81
C PHE A 22 2.32 4.63 -8.49
N SER A 23 1.77 3.78 -7.63
CA SER A 23 2.41 2.53 -7.24
C SER A 23 1.43 1.36 -7.27
N MET A 24 1.95 0.18 -7.62
CA MET A 24 1.17 -1.05 -7.72
C MET A 24 1.80 -2.19 -6.93
N CYS A 25 0.99 -3.16 -6.54
CA CYS A 25 1.41 -4.40 -5.91
C CYS A 25 2.27 -4.16 -4.65
N SER A 26 3.31 -4.94 -4.45
CA SER A 26 4.23 -4.81 -3.31
C SER A 26 5.01 -3.46 -3.25
N GLY A 27 4.97 -2.67 -4.31
CA GLY A 27 5.48 -1.29 -4.25
C GLY A 27 4.67 -0.40 -3.32
N THR A 28 3.41 -0.72 -3.07
CA THR A 28 2.51 0.12 -2.28
C THR A 28 2.80 0.10 -0.78
N ASP A 29 3.06 -1.06 -0.20
CA ASP A 29 3.40 -1.18 1.23
C ASP A 29 4.89 -0.98 1.49
N SER A 30 5.76 -1.33 0.54
CA SER A 30 7.22 -1.21 0.70
C SER A 30 7.68 0.20 1.02
N TYR A 31 7.05 1.23 0.46
CA TYR A 31 7.35 2.62 0.80
C TYR A 31 7.00 2.93 2.24
N ASP A 32 5.79 2.59 2.66
CA ASP A 32 5.32 2.88 4.01
C ASP A 32 6.05 2.05 5.07
N ILE A 33 6.41 0.80 4.76
CA ILE A 33 7.27 -0.02 5.61
C ILE A 33 8.63 0.66 5.80
N SER A 34 9.27 1.09 4.72
CA SER A 34 10.58 1.75 4.78
C SER A 34 10.51 3.08 5.54
N LEU A 35 9.45 3.86 5.33
CA LEU A 35 9.27 5.14 5.99
C LEU A 35 8.90 5.00 7.48
N ALA A 36 8.13 3.98 7.85
CA ALA A 36 7.82 3.70 9.25
C ALA A 36 9.03 3.19 10.04
N ALA A 37 9.95 2.50 9.36
CA ALA A 37 11.14 1.91 9.95
C ALA A 37 12.43 2.76 9.77
N MET A 38 12.30 4.04 9.44
CA MET A 38 13.45 4.87 9.06
C MET A 38 14.55 5.00 10.14
N ASP A 39 14.15 4.89 11.39
CA ASP A 39 15.06 5.08 12.55
C ASP A 39 15.43 3.74 13.23
N ILE A 40 15.07 2.61 12.63
CA ILE A 40 15.30 1.28 13.19
C ILE A 40 15.75 0.30 12.10
N ASP A 41 16.48 -0.71 12.51
CA ASP A 41 16.84 -1.82 11.65
C ASP A 41 15.76 -2.90 11.69
N ILE A 42 15.23 -3.26 10.52
CA ILE A 42 14.24 -4.33 10.33
C ILE A 42 14.80 -5.49 9.47
N CYS A 43 16.09 -5.45 9.14
CA CYS A 43 16.73 -6.49 8.35
C CYS A 43 17.14 -7.66 9.25
N GLU A 44 16.82 -8.87 8.83
CA GLU A 44 17.25 -10.06 9.55
C GLU A 44 18.73 -10.36 9.25
N SER A 45 19.45 -10.85 10.25
CA SER A 45 20.90 -11.10 10.20
C SER A 45 21.36 -12.01 9.05
N MET A 46 20.47 -12.82 8.51
CA MET A 46 20.76 -13.66 7.35
C MET A 46 21.01 -12.87 6.06
N PHE A 47 20.58 -11.60 5.99
CA PHE A 47 20.71 -10.75 4.80
C PHE A 47 21.88 -9.79 4.87
N ASP A 48 22.25 -9.30 6.05
CA ASP A 48 23.29 -8.26 6.21
C ASP A 48 24.31 -8.57 7.31
N GLY A 49 24.10 -9.62 8.10
CA GLY A 49 25.07 -10.13 9.06
C GLY A 49 24.92 -9.57 10.48
N ASP A 50 24.06 -8.59 10.68
CA ASP A 50 23.67 -8.11 12.00
C ASP A 50 22.18 -8.35 12.28
N GLY A 51 21.74 -8.17 13.50
CA GLY A 51 20.36 -8.49 13.89
C GLY A 51 19.46 -7.27 13.84
N SER A 52 18.19 -7.51 13.52
CA SER A 52 17.17 -6.47 13.56
C SER A 52 17.02 -5.85 14.95
N THR A 53 16.58 -4.60 15.00
CA THR A 53 16.31 -3.88 16.27
C THR A 53 15.32 -4.68 17.13
N PRO A 54 15.66 -4.99 18.41
CA PRO A 54 14.72 -5.66 19.31
C PRO A 54 13.40 -4.90 19.42
N ASP A 55 12.28 -5.63 19.41
CA ASP A 55 10.92 -5.06 19.51
C ASP A 55 10.60 -4.00 18.44
N TYR A 56 11.14 -4.16 17.23
CA TYR A 56 11.01 -3.20 16.13
C TYR A 56 9.55 -2.80 15.87
N ASN A 57 8.57 -3.70 16.00
CA ASN A 57 7.16 -3.39 15.80
C ASN A 57 6.63 -2.29 16.74
N SER A 58 7.14 -2.21 17.96
CA SER A 58 6.75 -1.17 18.93
C SER A 58 7.42 0.19 18.66
N LYS A 59 8.42 0.22 17.79
CA LYS A 59 9.24 1.40 17.46
C LYS A 59 8.91 2.00 16.10
N LEU A 60 7.97 1.41 15.36
CA LEU A 60 7.53 1.96 14.07
C LEU A 60 6.92 3.35 14.24
N ASN A 61 7.27 4.26 13.35
CA ASN A 61 6.74 5.62 13.34
C ASN A 61 5.92 5.88 12.07
N PHE A 62 4.62 5.96 12.19
CA PHE A 62 3.69 6.11 11.08
C PHE A 62 3.47 7.57 10.64
N THR A 63 4.10 8.54 11.27
CA THR A 63 3.94 9.97 10.91
C THR A 63 4.39 10.25 9.48
N ASN A 64 5.37 9.51 9.01
CA ASN A 64 6.01 9.71 7.71
C ASN A 64 5.44 8.85 6.57
N THR A 65 4.56 7.91 6.86
CA THR A 65 3.96 7.02 5.86
C THR A 65 2.94 7.76 4.99
N PHE A 66 2.72 7.25 3.77
CA PHE A 66 1.72 7.78 2.85
C PHE A 66 0.31 7.35 3.24
N ALA A 67 0.06 6.05 3.24
CA ALA A 67 -1.27 5.47 3.28
C ALA A 67 -1.60 4.77 4.59
N PHE A 68 -0.61 4.12 5.21
CA PHE A 68 -0.85 3.13 6.26
C PHE A 68 -0.31 3.54 7.61
N LYS A 69 -0.98 3.06 8.67
CA LYS A 69 -0.62 3.25 10.08
C LYS A 69 -0.95 2.02 10.91
N ASP A 70 -0.37 1.93 12.09
CA ASP A 70 -0.67 0.91 13.12
C ASP A 70 -0.49 -0.54 12.65
N PHE A 71 0.24 -0.75 11.54
CA PHE A 71 0.55 -2.07 11.04
C PHE A 71 1.75 -2.69 11.77
N THR A 72 1.90 -4.00 11.64
CA THR A 72 3.03 -4.76 12.16
C THR A 72 3.79 -5.44 11.03
N LEU A 73 5.10 -5.52 11.17
CA LEU A 73 6.00 -6.16 10.21
C LEU A 73 6.15 -7.65 10.51
N LYS A 74 6.40 -8.40 9.44
CA LYS A 74 6.77 -9.80 9.45
C LYS A 74 8.15 -9.91 8.80
N THR A 75 9.20 -10.03 9.60
CA THR A 75 10.59 -10.08 9.11
C THR A 75 11.07 -11.51 8.85
N ASN A 76 10.31 -12.53 9.23
CA ASN A 76 10.66 -13.91 8.96
C ASN A 76 10.73 -14.19 7.45
N PRO A 77 11.91 -14.52 6.90
CA PRO A 77 12.11 -14.69 5.46
C PRO A 77 11.35 -15.88 4.85
N ASN A 78 10.85 -16.77 5.68
CA ASN A 78 10.02 -17.91 5.24
C ASN A 78 8.54 -17.52 5.06
N LEU A 79 8.15 -16.31 5.46
CA LEU A 79 6.81 -15.78 5.24
C LEU A 79 6.83 -14.91 3.98
N TYR A 80 5.80 -15.06 3.16
CA TYR A 80 5.68 -14.28 1.93
C TYR A 80 5.24 -12.84 2.16
N GLU A 81 4.45 -12.62 3.20
CA GLU A 81 3.93 -11.30 3.56
C GLU A 81 4.96 -10.53 4.41
N PHE A 82 5.14 -9.24 4.11
CA PHE A 82 6.05 -8.37 4.88
C PHE A 82 5.37 -7.66 6.05
N SER A 83 4.05 -7.58 6.02
CA SER A 83 3.26 -6.92 7.05
C SER A 83 1.85 -7.48 7.12
N ASN A 84 1.04 -6.95 8.03
CA ASN A 84 -0.39 -7.24 8.12
C ASN A 84 -1.27 -6.20 7.38
N ILE A 85 -0.68 -5.34 6.55
CA ILE A 85 -1.43 -4.42 5.69
C ILE A 85 -2.28 -5.20 4.69
N ASP A 86 -1.73 -6.28 4.13
CA ASP A 86 -2.46 -7.12 3.19
C ASP A 86 -3.60 -7.88 3.89
N ALA A 87 -4.82 -7.61 3.45
CA ALA A 87 -6.03 -8.21 4.01
C ALA A 87 -6.25 -9.66 3.58
N THR A 88 -5.55 -10.10 2.54
CA THR A 88 -5.72 -11.45 1.98
C THR A 88 -4.43 -12.23 2.12
N PRO A 89 -4.37 -13.25 2.99
CA PRO A 89 -3.22 -14.13 3.05
C PRO A 89 -2.94 -14.75 1.68
N PHE A 90 -1.71 -14.67 1.23
CA PHE A 90 -1.27 -15.16 -0.08
C PHE A 90 -1.64 -16.63 -0.37
N HIS A 91 -1.69 -17.45 0.64
CA HIS A 91 -1.99 -18.88 0.52
C HIS A 91 -3.49 -19.20 0.57
N VAL A 92 -4.35 -18.24 0.82
CA VAL A 92 -5.80 -18.43 0.78
C VAL A 92 -6.26 -18.32 -0.67
N LYS A 93 -6.56 -19.45 -1.27
CA LYS A 93 -7.22 -19.48 -2.59
C LYS A 93 -8.62 -18.89 -2.46
N THR A 94 -8.76 -17.66 -2.89
CA THR A 94 -10.08 -17.04 -3.00
C THR A 94 -10.73 -17.55 -4.29
N PRO A 95 -11.97 -18.04 -4.27
CA PRO A 95 -12.68 -18.36 -5.51
C PRO A 95 -12.68 -17.15 -6.45
N GLU A 96 -12.44 -17.37 -7.73
CA GLU A 96 -12.33 -16.33 -8.76
C GLU A 96 -13.44 -15.27 -8.69
N ASN A 97 -14.65 -15.67 -8.36
CA ASN A 97 -15.79 -14.76 -8.22
C ASN A 97 -15.76 -13.86 -6.96
N ARG A 98 -14.83 -14.06 -6.05
CA ARG A 98 -14.68 -13.23 -4.83
C ARG A 98 -13.63 -12.14 -4.97
N ASP A 99 -12.80 -12.19 -6.00
CA ASP A 99 -11.77 -11.19 -6.21
C ASP A 99 -12.24 -10.04 -7.11
N LYS A 100 -13.49 -9.63 -6.93
CA LYS A 100 -14.05 -8.46 -7.60
C LYS A 100 -14.09 -7.30 -6.63
N PHE A 101 -13.72 -6.12 -7.10
CA PHE A 101 -13.87 -4.90 -6.32
C PHE A 101 -14.70 -3.87 -7.05
N THR A 102 -15.33 -3.00 -6.27
CA THR A 102 -16.20 -1.96 -6.78
C THR A 102 -15.46 -0.63 -6.76
N LEU A 103 -15.45 0.04 -7.90
CA LEU A 103 -14.98 1.41 -8.01
C LEU A 103 -16.00 2.38 -7.42
N PHE A 104 -15.51 3.47 -6.85
CA PHE A 104 -16.31 4.60 -6.45
C PHE A 104 -16.99 5.21 -7.69
N GLU A 105 -18.17 5.80 -7.54
CA GLU A 105 -18.84 6.48 -8.65
C GLU A 105 -18.17 7.82 -8.94
N PHE A 106 -17.65 7.96 -10.14
CA PHE A 106 -17.03 9.20 -10.62
C PHE A 106 -17.95 9.97 -11.55
N SER A 107 -17.87 11.27 -11.41
CA SER A 107 -18.25 12.17 -12.47
C SER A 107 -17.10 13.18 -12.66
N ALA A 108 -17.02 13.82 -13.81
CA ALA A 108 -16.02 14.87 -14.07
C ALA A 108 -16.04 15.98 -13.01
N LYS A 109 -17.12 16.12 -12.28
CA LYS A 109 -17.29 17.09 -11.20
C LYS A 109 -16.64 16.63 -9.88
N TRP A 110 -16.50 15.33 -9.66
CA TRP A 110 -16.08 14.76 -8.38
C TRP A 110 -14.86 13.84 -8.50
N ASP A 111 -14.25 13.82 -9.66
CA ASP A 111 -13.06 13.00 -9.88
C ASP A 111 -11.87 13.56 -9.08
N PRO A 112 -11.46 12.90 -7.98
CA PRO A 112 -10.34 13.38 -7.17
C PRO A 112 -8.99 13.20 -7.88
N VAL A 113 -8.97 12.35 -8.92
CA VAL A 113 -7.78 12.04 -9.72
C VAL A 113 -8.16 12.12 -11.20
N PRO A 114 -8.19 13.35 -11.77
CA PRO A 114 -8.53 13.52 -13.17
C PRO A 114 -7.67 12.62 -14.05
N THR A 115 -8.29 11.88 -14.93
CA THR A 115 -7.67 11.02 -15.95
C THR A 115 -7.44 9.55 -15.60
N MET A 116 -7.34 9.14 -14.34
CA MET A 116 -6.99 7.74 -14.03
C MET A 116 -8.16 6.76 -14.11
N LEU A 117 -9.38 7.25 -13.90
CA LEU A 117 -10.56 6.39 -13.78
C LEU A 117 -11.64 6.69 -14.82
N THR A 118 -11.43 7.69 -15.67
CA THR A 118 -12.38 8.14 -16.66
C THR A 118 -12.52 7.20 -17.87
N GLN A 119 -11.62 6.25 -18.01
CA GLN A 119 -11.62 5.34 -19.17
C GLN A 119 -12.43 4.07 -18.93
N ASN A 120 -12.74 3.78 -17.70
CA ASN A 120 -13.45 2.55 -17.38
C ASN A 120 -14.94 2.83 -17.18
N HIS A 121 -15.76 2.31 -18.09
CA HIS A 121 -17.21 2.33 -17.99
C HIS A 121 -17.75 1.22 -17.09
N THR A 122 -16.88 0.44 -16.48
CA THR A 122 -17.20 -0.69 -15.62
C THR A 122 -17.08 -0.29 -14.16
N LYS A 123 -18.14 -0.49 -13.41
CA LYS A 123 -18.17 -0.23 -11.96
C LYS A 123 -17.54 -1.36 -11.13
N ILE A 124 -17.56 -2.56 -11.66
CA ILE A 124 -17.01 -3.75 -11.01
C ILE A 124 -15.82 -4.22 -11.83
N VAL A 125 -14.68 -4.34 -11.19
CA VAL A 125 -13.41 -4.72 -11.81
C VAL A 125 -12.96 -6.05 -11.22
N ASP A 126 -12.44 -6.92 -12.07
CA ASP A 126 -11.79 -8.14 -11.63
C ASP A 126 -10.46 -7.78 -10.94
N GLY A 127 -10.26 -8.34 -9.76
CA GLY A 127 -9.04 -8.13 -9.00
C GLY A 127 -7.97 -9.16 -9.36
N PHE A 128 -6.78 -8.89 -8.90
CA PHE A 128 -5.66 -9.82 -8.94
C PHE A 128 -5.32 -10.26 -7.51
N MET A 129 -5.13 -11.55 -7.31
CA MET A 129 -4.73 -12.11 -6.02
C MET A 129 -3.22 -12.32 -5.98
N GLY A 130 -2.56 -11.63 -5.08
CA GLY A 130 -1.12 -11.69 -4.88
C GLY A 130 -0.72 -10.96 -3.62
N GLN A 131 0.57 -10.80 -3.42
CA GLN A 131 1.10 -10.03 -2.28
C GLN A 131 0.72 -8.56 -2.40
N THR A 132 0.20 -7.99 -1.33
CA THR A 132 -0.17 -6.57 -1.21
C THR A 132 -1.16 -6.11 -2.30
N THR A 133 -2.16 -6.93 -2.54
CA THR A 133 -3.21 -6.64 -3.51
C THR A 133 -4.54 -6.25 -2.86
N ALA A 134 -4.65 -6.42 -1.54
CA ALA A 134 -5.83 -6.06 -0.77
C ALA A 134 -5.41 -5.42 0.55
N TYR A 135 -5.74 -4.16 0.74
CA TYR A 135 -5.38 -3.43 1.96
C TYR A 135 -6.45 -3.60 3.02
N ASP A 136 -6.08 -4.04 4.21
CA ASP A 136 -6.97 -4.05 5.37
C ASP A 136 -7.29 -2.60 5.77
N LYS A 137 -8.57 -2.24 5.72
CA LYS A 137 -9.02 -0.88 6.00
C LYS A 137 -8.68 -0.39 7.40
N ARG A 138 -8.42 -1.28 8.35
CA ARG A 138 -8.03 -0.91 9.72
C ARG A 138 -6.70 -0.16 9.76
N PHE A 139 -5.82 -0.43 8.80
CA PHE A 139 -4.49 0.17 8.73
C PHE A 139 -4.42 1.38 7.79
N ILE A 140 -5.50 1.72 7.10
CA ILE A 140 -5.55 2.90 6.23
C ILE A 140 -5.78 4.15 7.10
N LYS A 141 -5.00 5.19 6.85
CA LYS A 141 -5.17 6.49 7.52
C LYS A 141 -6.52 7.12 7.16
N SER A 142 -7.10 7.87 8.09
CA SER A 142 -8.44 8.47 7.93
C SER A 142 -8.58 9.49 6.80
N GLU A 143 -7.49 10.13 6.43
CA GLU A 143 -7.41 11.13 5.36
C GLU A 143 -7.28 10.53 3.95
N VAL A 144 -7.13 9.22 3.85
CA VAL A 144 -6.96 8.51 2.58
C VAL A 144 -8.32 8.25 1.94
N LEU A 145 -8.43 8.55 0.66
CA LEU A 145 -9.61 8.25 -0.15
C LEU A 145 -9.57 6.80 -0.64
N ILE A 146 -10.64 6.06 -0.43
CA ILE A 146 -10.82 4.72 -0.96
C ILE A 146 -11.58 4.83 -2.28
N LEU A 147 -10.88 4.55 -3.39
CA LEU A 147 -11.40 4.64 -4.75
C LEU A 147 -11.97 3.30 -5.26
N GLY A 148 -11.49 2.20 -4.69
CA GLY A 148 -11.96 0.85 -5.00
C GLY A 148 -11.91 -0.05 -3.77
N GLU A 149 -12.98 -0.80 -3.52
CA GLU A 149 -13.09 -1.64 -2.34
C GLU A 149 -13.76 -2.99 -2.63
N ASN A 150 -13.38 -4.00 -1.87
CA ASN A 150 -14.12 -5.25 -1.75
C ASN A 150 -14.87 -5.22 -0.41
N LYS A 151 -16.18 -5.00 -0.47
CA LYS A 151 -17.03 -4.90 0.73
C LYS A 151 -17.13 -6.22 1.49
N SER A 152 -17.13 -7.35 0.79
CA SER A 152 -17.27 -8.66 1.40
C SER A 152 -16.04 -9.05 2.22
N LEU A 153 -14.86 -8.58 1.82
CA LEU A 153 -13.57 -8.83 2.51
C LEU A 153 -13.16 -7.67 3.42
N ASN A 154 -13.96 -6.60 3.48
CA ASN A 154 -13.61 -5.36 4.21
C ASN A 154 -12.22 -4.82 3.83
N SER A 155 -11.85 -4.90 2.57
CA SER A 155 -10.56 -4.46 2.08
C SER A 155 -10.67 -3.37 1.01
N ALA A 156 -9.63 -2.53 0.92
CA ALA A 156 -9.47 -1.58 -0.16
C ALA A 156 -8.50 -2.14 -1.21
N ARG A 157 -8.73 -1.78 -2.48
CA ARG A 157 -7.89 -2.18 -3.62
C ARG A 157 -7.27 -1.00 -4.33
N TYR A 158 -7.88 0.15 -4.20
CA TYR A 158 -7.46 1.36 -4.88
C TYR A 158 -7.65 2.53 -3.93
N ILE A 159 -6.56 3.21 -3.60
CA ILE A 159 -6.54 4.28 -2.61
C ILE A 159 -5.71 5.46 -3.10
N HIS A 160 -6.08 6.65 -2.65
CA HIS A 160 -5.47 7.90 -3.06
C HIS A 160 -5.32 8.85 -1.89
N GLY A 161 -4.28 9.69 -1.95
CA GLY A 161 -4.08 10.72 -0.94
C GLY A 161 -3.17 11.84 -1.41
N SER A 162 -3.08 12.86 -0.58
CA SER A 162 -2.14 13.97 -0.75
C SER A 162 -0.95 13.82 0.19
N PHE A 163 0.21 14.30 -0.24
CA PHE A 163 1.40 14.38 0.61
C PHE A 163 2.20 15.64 0.27
N GLY A 164 2.28 16.58 1.20
CA GLY A 164 2.88 17.88 0.94
C GLY A 164 2.10 18.65 -0.14
N LYS A 165 2.76 18.99 -1.24
CA LYS A 165 2.15 19.66 -2.41
C LYS A 165 1.72 18.70 -3.51
N GLY A 166 2.08 17.41 -3.40
CA GLY A 166 1.78 16.41 -4.40
C GLY A 166 0.73 15.41 -3.96
N THR A 167 0.52 14.41 -4.80
CA THR A 167 -0.47 13.36 -4.61
C THR A 167 0.12 11.99 -4.89
N TRP A 168 -0.52 10.97 -4.37
CA TRP A 168 -0.14 9.59 -4.58
C TRP A 168 -1.38 8.71 -4.77
N THR A 169 -1.20 7.63 -5.49
CA THR A 169 -2.24 6.62 -5.71
C THR A 169 -1.61 5.24 -5.62
N PHE A 170 -2.21 4.37 -4.82
CA PHE A 170 -1.80 2.99 -4.65
C PHE A 170 -2.87 2.05 -5.20
N TYR A 171 -2.45 1.15 -6.06
CA TYR A 171 -3.32 0.15 -6.69
C TYR A 171 -2.89 -1.26 -6.30
N GLY A 172 -3.81 -2.00 -5.67
CA GLY A 172 -3.61 -3.38 -5.27
C GLY A 172 -3.83 -4.35 -6.43
N GLY A 173 -2.99 -4.29 -7.44
CA GLY A 173 -3.07 -5.12 -8.63
C GLY A 173 -1.84 -5.00 -9.50
N HIS A 174 -1.81 -5.79 -10.58
CA HIS A 174 -0.69 -5.79 -11.54
C HIS A 174 -1.09 -5.24 -12.89
N ASP A 175 -2.31 -5.47 -13.30
CA ASP A 175 -2.80 -5.05 -14.60
C ASP A 175 -3.95 -4.06 -14.42
N PRO A 176 -3.80 -2.84 -14.92
CA PRO A 176 -4.84 -1.82 -14.82
C PRO A 176 -5.89 -1.90 -15.94
N GLU A 177 -6.05 -3.05 -16.62
CA GLU A 177 -7.10 -3.20 -17.65
C GLU A 177 -8.49 -2.78 -17.18
#